data_5138b14397a9dd603792d3089a67371e
#
_entry.id   5138b14397a9dd603792d3089a67371e
#
_cell.length_a   1.000
_cell.length_b   1.000
_cell.length_c   1.000
_cell.angle_alpha   90.00
_cell.angle_beta   90.00
_cell.angle_gamma   90.00
#
_symmetry.space_group_name_H-M   'P 1'
#
loop_
_entity.id
_entity.type
_entity.pdbx_description
1 polymer ?
#
loop_
_entity_poly.entity_id
_entity_poly.type
_entity_poly.pdbx_seq_one_letter_code
_entity_poly.pdbx_strand_id
1 'polypeptide(L)'
;MQAEQWHRVDPADVPDEGRVRSVTVAGRTVAVARCGTRLGVLDNRCPHQGGPLGEGSIENGWLRCPWHGYDYDPVSGRPPEGFTDAATAFAVQERPDGVYVQLPVSGPGARTVGDVLVETLVAFGITHVFGMVGHSNLGFAEAVRRAEERGQITYIGIRHEGAASFAASAFGKLTGRPAACLAIAGPGSTNLLTGLYEAKLDRAPVIAISGQVPSPVLGRGAFQDLDLSAVFRDVAAWTATVHSGSDHGELAALAVKHAIDARGVAHLVLPDEVQVQPSDAAPATPVGRLARRAVRPDVDALARAVDLIGAARRPVIIAGHGAYSGRSALVALAERLGAPVATTFKAKGLVPDHHPLGAGVLGRSGTPVASWLMNESDALIVVGASFSNHTGVATYKPIIQIDMTIRPSAGSTRSRSASSATPT
;
A
#
# COMPACT_ATOMS: atom_id res chain seq x y z
N MET A 1 -8.66 25.10 -20.35
CA MET A 1 -10.12 24.99 -20.62
C MET A 1 -10.32 23.59 -21.15
N GLN A 2 -11.00 22.72 -20.40
CA GLN A 2 -11.37 21.41 -20.92
C GLN A 2 -12.35 21.59 -22.10
N ALA A 3 -12.17 20.83 -23.16
CA ALA A 3 -13.13 20.82 -24.25
C ALA A 3 -14.46 20.28 -23.73
N GLU A 4 -15.56 20.96 -24.00
CA GLU A 4 -16.91 20.55 -23.64
C GLU A 4 -17.62 20.02 -24.88
N GLN A 5 -18.39 18.93 -24.72
CA GLN A 5 -19.11 18.31 -25.80
C GLN A 5 -20.58 18.08 -25.42
N TRP A 6 -21.47 18.26 -26.38
CA TRP A 6 -22.90 17.99 -26.22
C TRP A 6 -23.18 16.49 -26.39
N HIS A 7 -23.79 15.89 -25.38
CA HIS A 7 -24.19 14.48 -25.37
C HIS A 7 -25.71 14.39 -25.27
N ARG A 8 -26.31 13.50 -26.03
CA ARG A 8 -27.74 13.26 -25.99
C ARG A 8 -28.07 12.40 -24.74
N VAL A 9 -29.09 12.83 -24.00
CA VAL A 9 -29.70 12.04 -22.92
C VAL A 9 -30.72 11.09 -23.57
N ASP A 10 -30.73 9.83 -23.17
CA ASP A 10 -31.77 8.90 -23.65
C ASP A 10 -33.15 9.44 -23.26
N PRO A 11 -34.12 9.49 -24.17
CA PRO A 11 -35.48 9.95 -23.84
C PRO A 11 -36.12 9.20 -22.68
N ALA A 12 -35.77 7.92 -22.48
CA ALA A 12 -36.26 7.12 -21.37
C ALA A 12 -35.67 7.54 -20.00
N ASP A 13 -34.54 8.27 -20.01
CA ASP A 13 -33.86 8.75 -18.82
C ASP A 13 -34.23 10.19 -18.44
N VAL A 14 -34.97 10.89 -19.29
CA VAL A 14 -35.50 12.22 -18.94
C VAL A 14 -36.68 12.05 -17.99
N PRO A 15 -36.58 12.58 -16.76
CA PRO A 15 -37.63 12.38 -15.77
C PRO A 15 -38.91 13.18 -16.09
N ASP A 16 -40.03 12.69 -15.59
CA ASP A 16 -41.30 13.40 -15.59
C ASP A 16 -41.25 14.66 -14.71
N GLU A 17 -42.26 15.54 -14.83
CA GLU A 17 -42.34 16.75 -14.02
C GLU A 17 -42.33 16.42 -12.52
N GLY A 18 -41.59 17.23 -11.76
CA GLY A 18 -41.44 17.06 -10.33
C GLY A 18 -40.55 15.87 -9.93
N ARG A 19 -39.78 15.34 -10.86
CA ARG A 19 -38.91 14.20 -10.62
C ARG A 19 -37.43 14.52 -10.91
N VAL A 20 -36.58 13.74 -10.26
CA VAL A 20 -35.15 13.68 -10.54
C VAL A 20 -34.75 12.22 -10.74
N ARG A 21 -33.71 11.99 -11.54
CA ARG A 21 -33.17 10.64 -11.81
C ARG A 21 -31.67 10.68 -11.98
N SER A 22 -30.99 9.66 -11.46
CA SER A 22 -29.57 9.38 -11.78
C SER A 22 -29.47 8.81 -13.18
N VAL A 23 -28.68 9.45 -14.03
CA VAL A 23 -28.52 9.10 -15.45
C VAL A 23 -27.02 9.04 -15.78
N THR A 24 -26.60 8.03 -16.53
CA THR A 24 -25.22 7.95 -17.01
C THR A 24 -25.14 8.45 -18.45
N VAL A 25 -24.46 9.57 -18.66
CA VAL A 25 -24.23 10.18 -19.99
C VAL A 25 -22.75 10.27 -20.24
N ALA A 26 -22.28 9.70 -21.34
CA ALA A 26 -20.86 9.68 -21.71
C ALA A 26 -19.93 9.18 -20.59
N GLY A 27 -20.37 8.17 -19.82
CA GLY A 27 -19.58 7.59 -18.74
C GLY A 27 -19.61 8.38 -17.43
N ARG A 28 -20.34 9.50 -17.37
CA ARG A 28 -20.52 10.30 -16.14
C ARG A 28 -21.95 10.17 -15.61
N THR A 29 -22.10 9.90 -14.33
CA THR A 29 -23.41 9.89 -13.69
C THR A 29 -23.78 11.31 -13.28
N VAL A 30 -24.95 11.76 -13.76
CA VAL A 30 -25.52 13.09 -13.50
C VAL A 30 -26.91 12.95 -12.92
N ALA A 31 -27.37 13.96 -12.20
CA ALA A 31 -28.75 14.09 -11.74
C ALA A 31 -29.52 14.92 -12.76
N VAL A 32 -30.44 14.30 -13.48
CA VAL A 32 -31.36 15.00 -14.40
C VAL A 32 -32.63 15.30 -13.63
N ALA A 33 -33.03 16.56 -13.55
CA ALA A 33 -34.19 17.02 -12.79
C ALA A 33 -35.11 17.84 -13.66
N ARG A 34 -36.42 17.56 -13.59
CA ARG A 34 -37.47 18.37 -14.23
C ARG A 34 -38.34 19.05 -13.15
N CYS A 35 -38.38 20.39 -13.19
CA CYS A 35 -39.15 21.18 -12.24
C CYS A 35 -39.99 22.22 -13.02
N GLY A 36 -41.26 21.96 -13.23
CA GLY A 36 -42.13 22.68 -14.14
C GLY A 36 -41.59 22.55 -15.59
N THR A 37 -41.49 23.69 -16.24
CA THR A 37 -40.90 23.77 -17.61
C THR A 37 -39.34 23.76 -17.60
N ARG A 38 -38.71 23.81 -16.43
CA ARG A 38 -37.26 23.88 -16.33
C ARG A 38 -36.67 22.48 -16.25
N LEU A 39 -35.71 22.20 -17.13
CA LEU A 39 -34.89 21.01 -17.08
C LEU A 39 -33.48 21.41 -16.63
N GLY A 40 -32.96 20.72 -15.65
CA GLY A 40 -31.62 20.94 -15.16
C GLY A 40 -30.82 19.64 -15.04
N VAL A 41 -29.51 19.77 -15.16
CA VAL A 41 -28.60 18.64 -14.95
C VAL A 41 -27.49 19.07 -14.02
N LEU A 42 -27.38 18.39 -12.87
CA LEU A 42 -26.34 18.60 -11.88
C LEU A 42 -25.39 17.39 -11.86
N ASP A 43 -24.19 17.59 -11.34
CA ASP A 43 -23.36 16.46 -10.94
C ASP A 43 -24.15 15.61 -9.93
N ASN A 44 -24.16 14.30 -10.09
CA ASN A 44 -24.91 13.41 -9.21
C ASN A 44 -24.37 13.40 -7.77
N ARG A 45 -23.23 14.00 -7.53
CA ARG A 45 -22.57 14.05 -6.23
C ARG A 45 -22.91 15.33 -5.48
N CYS A 46 -23.63 15.19 -4.39
CA CYS A 46 -23.94 16.28 -3.47
C CYS A 46 -22.64 16.87 -2.86
N PRO A 47 -22.40 18.19 -2.96
CA PRO A 47 -21.18 18.82 -2.44
C PRO A 47 -21.02 18.70 -0.92
N HIS A 48 -22.11 18.51 -0.17
CA HIS A 48 -22.06 18.34 1.28
C HIS A 48 -21.27 17.08 1.70
N GLN A 49 -21.71 15.89 1.28
CA GLN A 49 -21.08 14.61 1.64
C GLN A 49 -21.17 13.54 0.53
N GLY A 50 -21.35 13.94 -0.71
CA GLY A 50 -21.32 13.01 -1.84
C GLY A 50 -22.61 12.22 -2.08
N GLY A 51 -23.72 12.55 -1.43
CA GLY A 51 -25.02 11.87 -1.62
C GLY A 51 -25.48 11.93 -3.08
N PRO A 52 -26.15 10.88 -3.60
CA PRO A 52 -26.56 10.79 -4.99
C PRO A 52 -27.79 11.69 -5.25
N LEU A 53 -27.57 12.86 -5.80
CA LEU A 53 -28.64 13.86 -6.03
C LEU A 53 -29.76 13.33 -6.93
N GLY A 54 -29.46 12.45 -7.88
CA GLY A 54 -30.44 11.85 -8.76
C GLY A 54 -31.35 10.80 -8.10
N GLU A 55 -31.05 10.38 -6.87
CA GLU A 55 -31.92 9.53 -6.03
C GLU A 55 -32.73 10.37 -5.02
N GLY A 56 -32.62 11.68 -5.08
CA GLY A 56 -33.33 12.61 -4.23
C GLY A 56 -34.76 12.86 -4.69
N SER A 57 -35.31 14.00 -4.27
CA SER A 57 -36.66 14.43 -4.57
C SER A 57 -36.69 15.89 -5.03
N ILE A 58 -37.74 16.28 -5.75
CA ILE A 58 -38.06 17.69 -5.98
C ILE A 58 -39.11 18.13 -4.97
N GLU A 59 -38.76 19.07 -4.10
CA GLU A 59 -39.63 19.58 -3.06
C GLU A 59 -39.63 21.11 -3.09
N ASN A 60 -40.84 21.71 -3.21
CA ASN A 60 -41.03 23.16 -3.31
C ASN A 60 -40.12 23.84 -4.36
N GLY A 61 -39.82 23.17 -5.47
CA GLY A 61 -38.98 23.68 -6.53
C GLY A 61 -37.46 23.48 -6.33
N TRP A 62 -37.06 22.84 -5.27
CA TRP A 62 -35.67 22.50 -4.93
C TRP A 62 -35.41 21.03 -5.14
N LEU A 63 -34.22 20.68 -5.60
CA LEU A 63 -33.71 19.32 -5.61
C LEU A 63 -33.11 19.02 -4.23
N ARG A 64 -33.71 18.07 -3.52
CA ARG A 64 -33.31 17.67 -2.16
C ARG A 64 -32.44 16.43 -2.19
N CYS A 65 -31.26 16.53 -1.55
CA CYS A 65 -30.34 15.40 -1.38
C CYS A 65 -30.98 14.33 -0.46
N PRO A 66 -30.95 13.02 -0.85
CA PRO A 66 -31.60 11.97 -0.07
C PRO A 66 -30.89 11.65 1.25
N TRP A 67 -29.62 12.06 1.43
CA TRP A 67 -28.89 11.71 2.64
C TRP A 67 -29.16 12.67 3.80
N HIS A 68 -29.06 14.00 3.56
CA HIS A 68 -29.11 14.97 4.67
C HIS A 68 -30.09 16.12 4.41
N GLY A 69 -30.93 16.04 3.36
CA GLY A 69 -31.93 17.05 3.07
C GLY A 69 -31.38 18.39 2.57
N TYR A 70 -30.16 18.46 2.08
CA TYR A 70 -29.61 19.67 1.47
C TYR A 70 -30.35 19.97 0.16
N ASP A 71 -30.74 21.23 -0.02
CA ASP A 71 -31.51 21.70 -1.17
C ASP A 71 -30.64 22.46 -2.17
N TYR A 72 -30.88 22.22 -3.46
CA TYR A 72 -30.19 22.87 -4.57
C TYR A 72 -31.21 23.29 -5.64
N ASP A 73 -31.01 24.50 -6.23
CA ASP A 73 -31.78 24.84 -7.43
C ASP A 73 -31.44 23.83 -8.53
N PRO A 74 -32.43 23.13 -9.10
CA PRO A 74 -32.17 22.01 -10.02
C PRO A 74 -31.50 22.41 -11.33
N VAL A 75 -31.49 23.70 -11.68
CA VAL A 75 -30.87 24.21 -12.93
C VAL A 75 -29.50 24.82 -12.67
N SER A 76 -29.36 25.65 -11.64
CA SER A 76 -28.11 26.37 -11.38
C SER A 76 -27.21 25.67 -10.35
N GLY A 77 -27.73 24.68 -9.63
CA GLY A 77 -27.01 23.99 -8.55
C GLY A 77 -26.80 24.84 -7.30
N ARG A 78 -27.31 26.08 -7.26
CA ARG A 78 -27.12 26.97 -6.10
C ARG A 78 -27.96 26.50 -4.91
N PRO A 79 -27.40 26.54 -3.70
CA PRO A 79 -28.15 26.28 -2.49
C PRO A 79 -29.08 27.46 -2.16
N PRO A 80 -30.03 27.31 -1.21
CA PRO A 80 -30.82 28.40 -0.63
C PRO A 80 -29.92 29.48 -0.01
N GLU A 81 -30.50 30.67 0.19
CA GLU A 81 -29.81 31.78 0.84
C GLU A 81 -29.28 31.38 2.22
N GLY A 82 -28.05 31.77 2.53
CA GLY A 82 -27.35 31.41 3.76
C GLY A 82 -26.46 30.15 3.67
N PHE A 83 -26.50 29.42 2.56
CA PHE A 83 -25.60 28.29 2.29
C PHE A 83 -24.63 28.61 1.15
N THR A 84 -23.44 27.98 1.16
CA THR A 84 -22.37 28.30 0.20
C THR A 84 -22.02 27.16 -0.76
N ASP A 85 -22.37 25.92 -0.43
CA ASP A 85 -21.94 24.75 -1.16
C ASP A 85 -22.85 24.48 -2.36
N ALA A 86 -22.48 24.97 -3.54
CA ALA A 86 -23.24 24.77 -4.76
C ALA A 86 -22.90 23.45 -5.45
N ALA A 87 -23.91 22.76 -5.95
CA ALA A 87 -23.72 21.59 -6.82
C ALA A 87 -23.27 22.05 -8.22
N THR A 88 -22.37 21.29 -8.85
CA THR A 88 -21.93 21.60 -10.22
C THR A 88 -23.09 21.41 -11.18
N ALA A 89 -23.47 22.47 -11.91
CA ALA A 89 -24.51 22.43 -12.93
C ALA A 89 -23.89 22.33 -14.33
N PHE A 90 -24.55 21.57 -15.21
CA PHE A 90 -24.17 21.41 -16.62
C PHE A 90 -25.19 22.11 -17.51
N ALA A 91 -24.70 22.70 -18.61
CA ALA A 91 -25.57 23.33 -19.58
C ALA A 91 -26.47 22.28 -20.27
N VAL A 92 -27.75 22.60 -20.41
CA VAL A 92 -28.76 21.73 -21.01
C VAL A 92 -29.42 22.44 -22.17
N GLN A 93 -29.70 21.70 -23.24
CA GLN A 93 -30.49 22.16 -24.40
C GLN A 93 -31.57 21.13 -24.74
N GLU A 94 -32.81 21.58 -24.79
CA GLU A 94 -33.90 20.82 -25.39
C GLU A 94 -33.90 21.16 -26.90
N ARG A 95 -33.71 20.17 -27.75
CA ARG A 95 -33.72 20.26 -29.21
C ARG A 95 -34.90 19.47 -29.76
N PRO A 96 -35.31 19.70 -31.03
CA PRO A 96 -36.44 18.97 -31.64
C PRO A 96 -36.29 17.44 -31.59
N ASP A 97 -35.06 16.95 -31.53
CA ASP A 97 -34.70 15.53 -31.56
C ASP A 97 -34.35 14.96 -30.15
N GLY A 98 -34.37 15.78 -29.10
CA GLY A 98 -34.16 15.32 -27.74
C GLY A 98 -33.44 16.31 -26.82
N VAL A 99 -33.10 15.84 -25.64
CA VAL A 99 -32.38 16.58 -24.58
C VAL A 99 -30.88 16.35 -24.73
N TYR A 100 -30.12 17.43 -24.67
CA TYR A 100 -28.64 17.38 -24.71
C TYR A 100 -28.05 18.06 -23.48
N VAL A 101 -27.03 17.47 -22.94
CA VAL A 101 -26.23 18.02 -21.83
C VAL A 101 -24.81 18.26 -22.31
N GLN A 102 -24.27 19.41 -21.95
CA GLN A 102 -22.88 19.75 -22.23
C GLN A 102 -22.01 19.28 -21.08
N LEU A 103 -21.25 18.22 -21.32
CA LEU A 103 -20.33 17.69 -20.31
C LEU A 103 -18.88 18.01 -20.71
N PRO A 104 -17.98 18.22 -19.74
CA PRO A 104 -16.56 18.19 -20.02
C PRO A 104 -16.25 16.90 -20.78
N VAL A 105 -15.41 16.97 -21.79
CA VAL A 105 -14.96 15.77 -22.52
C VAL A 105 -14.15 14.93 -21.53
N SER A 106 -14.87 14.13 -20.77
CA SER A 106 -14.31 12.96 -20.15
C SER A 106 -14.45 11.87 -21.21
N GLY A 107 -13.45 11.71 -22.04
CA GLY A 107 -13.40 10.50 -22.86
C GLY A 107 -13.54 9.30 -21.94
N PRO A 108 -14.11 8.15 -22.37
CA PRO A 108 -14.07 6.92 -21.61
C PRO A 108 -12.60 6.63 -21.37
N GLY A 109 -12.11 6.91 -20.13
CA GLY A 109 -10.73 6.75 -19.73
C GLY A 109 -9.88 8.02 -19.60
N ALA A 110 -10.45 9.20 -19.31
CA ALA A 110 -9.62 10.32 -18.87
C ALA A 110 -8.72 9.84 -17.71
N ARG A 111 -7.41 9.85 -17.97
CA ARG A 111 -6.40 9.39 -17.01
C ARG A 111 -6.44 10.29 -15.78
N THR A 112 -6.44 9.69 -14.61
CA THR A 112 -6.58 10.39 -13.33
C THR A 112 -5.30 10.32 -12.51
N VAL A 113 -5.25 11.08 -11.42
CA VAL A 113 -4.19 10.95 -10.41
C VAL A 113 -4.11 9.51 -9.90
N GLY A 114 -5.25 8.85 -9.66
CA GLY A 114 -5.30 7.43 -9.30
C GLY A 114 -4.59 6.54 -10.32
N ASP A 115 -4.77 6.80 -11.63
CA ASP A 115 -4.07 6.06 -12.68
C ASP A 115 -2.55 6.29 -12.64
N VAL A 116 -2.10 7.54 -12.47
CA VAL A 116 -0.65 7.85 -12.36
C VAL A 116 -0.01 7.10 -11.19
N LEU A 117 -0.69 7.07 -10.04
CA LEU A 117 -0.21 6.35 -8.87
C LEU A 117 -0.12 4.84 -9.16
N VAL A 118 -1.19 4.23 -9.69
CA VAL A 118 -1.22 2.79 -9.98
C VAL A 118 -0.22 2.41 -11.07
N GLU A 119 -0.13 3.17 -12.16
CA GLU A 119 0.85 2.94 -13.23
C GLU A 119 2.29 3.02 -12.71
N THR A 120 2.57 3.94 -11.78
CA THR A 120 3.88 4.01 -11.11
C THR A 120 4.12 2.76 -10.26
N LEU A 121 3.15 2.34 -9.45
CA LEU A 121 3.27 1.10 -8.66
C LEU A 121 3.56 -0.10 -9.57
N VAL A 122 2.84 -0.24 -10.69
CA VAL A 122 3.07 -1.29 -11.70
C VAL A 122 4.48 -1.21 -12.29
N ALA A 123 4.93 -0.01 -12.67
CA ALA A 123 6.28 0.20 -13.22
C ALA A 123 7.38 -0.25 -12.25
N PHE A 124 7.15 -0.08 -10.94
CA PHE A 124 8.05 -0.56 -9.89
C PHE A 124 7.86 -2.04 -9.53
N GLY A 125 6.99 -2.76 -10.22
CA GLY A 125 6.79 -4.20 -10.05
C GLY A 125 5.84 -4.60 -8.92
N ILE A 126 4.96 -3.70 -8.48
CA ILE A 126 3.85 -4.06 -7.59
C ILE A 126 2.83 -4.83 -8.42
N THR A 127 2.57 -6.06 -8.02
CA THR A 127 1.66 -6.98 -8.75
C THR A 127 0.41 -7.33 -7.97
N HIS A 128 0.35 -7.01 -6.68
CA HIS A 128 -0.78 -7.37 -5.83
C HIS A 128 -1.22 -6.18 -4.97
N VAL A 129 -2.52 -5.98 -4.91
CA VAL A 129 -3.19 -5.05 -3.99
C VAL A 129 -4.21 -5.84 -3.18
N PHE A 130 -4.05 -5.88 -1.87
CA PHE A 130 -4.99 -6.49 -0.93
C PHE A 130 -5.82 -5.39 -0.28
N GLY A 131 -7.14 -5.48 -0.26
CA GLY A 131 -7.85 -4.37 0.35
C GLY A 131 -9.36 -4.46 0.37
N MET A 132 -9.93 -3.40 0.88
CA MET A 132 -11.37 -3.16 0.90
C MET A 132 -11.69 -1.84 0.21
N VAL A 133 -12.63 -1.89 -0.72
CA VAL A 133 -13.12 -0.72 -1.44
C VAL A 133 -14.25 -0.08 -0.65
N GLY A 134 -14.27 1.24 -0.61
CA GLY A 134 -15.36 2.03 -0.05
C GLY A 134 -15.26 3.49 -0.53
N HIS A 135 -16.17 4.35 -0.07
CA HIS A 135 -16.37 5.69 -0.65
C HIS A 135 -15.10 6.55 -0.77
N SER A 136 -14.19 6.51 0.21
CA SER A 136 -13.00 7.37 0.24
C SER A 136 -11.79 6.85 -0.54
N ASN A 137 -11.91 5.72 -1.24
CA ASN A 137 -10.84 5.18 -2.08
C ASN A 137 -11.32 4.71 -3.46
N LEU A 138 -12.54 5.10 -3.87
CA LEU A 138 -13.14 4.65 -5.14
C LEU A 138 -12.30 5.05 -6.36
N GLY A 139 -11.72 6.25 -6.38
CA GLY A 139 -10.89 6.70 -7.49
C GLY A 139 -9.65 5.85 -7.68
N PHE A 140 -8.96 5.51 -6.59
CA PHE A 140 -7.80 4.62 -6.63
C PHE A 140 -8.20 3.17 -6.95
N ALA A 141 -9.28 2.68 -6.37
CA ALA A 141 -9.81 1.33 -6.65
C ALA A 141 -10.18 1.15 -8.12
N GLU A 142 -10.77 2.18 -8.75
CA GLU A 142 -11.09 2.17 -10.18
C GLU A 142 -9.82 2.14 -11.05
N ALA A 143 -8.76 2.85 -10.66
CA ALA A 143 -7.48 2.76 -11.34
C ALA A 143 -6.85 1.36 -11.21
N VAL A 144 -6.95 0.74 -10.02
CA VAL A 144 -6.53 -0.66 -9.80
C VAL A 144 -7.34 -1.62 -10.67
N ARG A 145 -8.67 -1.47 -10.75
CA ARG A 145 -9.54 -2.29 -11.61
C ARG A 145 -9.13 -2.21 -13.07
N ARG A 146 -8.84 -1.00 -13.57
CA ARG A 146 -8.34 -0.81 -14.95
C ARG A 146 -6.98 -1.47 -15.18
N ALA A 147 -6.09 -1.44 -14.21
CA ALA A 147 -4.81 -2.12 -14.29
C ALA A 147 -4.96 -3.65 -14.24
N GLU A 148 -5.93 -4.16 -13.48
CA GLU A 148 -6.27 -5.58 -13.41
C GLU A 148 -6.83 -6.10 -14.74
N GLU A 149 -7.72 -5.35 -15.40
CA GLU A 149 -8.21 -5.70 -16.74
C GLU A 149 -7.09 -5.80 -17.78
N ARG A 150 -6.02 -5.01 -17.59
CA ARG A 150 -4.81 -5.09 -18.42
C ARG A 150 -3.84 -6.21 -18.00
N GLY A 151 -4.18 -7.01 -16.98
CA GLY A 151 -3.33 -8.08 -16.45
C GLY A 151 -2.06 -7.59 -15.74
N GLN A 152 -2.02 -6.32 -15.29
CA GLN A 152 -0.84 -5.70 -14.70
C GLN A 152 -0.79 -5.85 -13.18
N ILE A 153 -1.94 -5.92 -12.54
CA ILE A 153 -2.12 -6.06 -11.10
C ILE A 153 -3.19 -7.10 -10.82
N THR A 154 -3.11 -7.75 -9.67
CA THR A 154 -4.19 -8.59 -9.12
C THR A 154 -4.75 -7.91 -7.88
N TYR A 155 -6.05 -7.63 -7.89
CA TYR A 155 -6.75 -7.14 -6.71
C TYR A 155 -7.35 -8.30 -5.91
N ILE A 156 -7.05 -8.34 -4.62
CA ILE A 156 -7.59 -9.34 -3.70
C ILE A 156 -8.44 -8.65 -2.65
N GLY A 157 -9.76 -8.72 -2.84
CA GLY A 157 -10.75 -8.19 -1.91
C GLY A 157 -10.75 -8.97 -0.59
N ILE A 158 -10.77 -8.24 0.52
CA ILE A 158 -10.78 -8.83 1.87
C ILE A 158 -12.03 -8.37 2.62
N ARG A 159 -12.31 -9.01 3.76
CA ARG A 159 -13.47 -8.71 4.61
C ARG A 159 -13.13 -7.90 5.87
N HIS A 160 -11.85 -7.75 6.18
CA HIS A 160 -11.34 -6.96 7.29
C HIS A 160 -9.94 -6.46 6.94
N GLU A 161 -9.71 -5.16 7.06
CA GLU A 161 -8.50 -4.49 6.55
C GLU A 161 -7.21 -5.03 7.18
N GLY A 162 -7.26 -5.50 8.43
CA GLY A 162 -6.14 -6.20 9.05
C GLY A 162 -5.67 -7.41 8.24
N ALA A 163 -6.58 -8.14 7.60
CA ALA A 163 -6.20 -9.25 6.72
C ALA A 163 -5.43 -8.75 5.48
N ALA A 164 -5.74 -7.56 4.95
CA ALA A 164 -5.00 -6.97 3.84
C ALA A 164 -3.55 -6.68 4.20
N SER A 165 -3.31 -6.06 5.35
CA SER A 165 -1.95 -5.74 5.81
C SER A 165 -1.14 -6.99 6.15
N PHE A 166 -1.75 -8.01 6.77
CA PHE A 166 -1.10 -9.30 6.98
C PHE A 166 -0.77 -10.03 5.67
N ALA A 167 -1.68 -10.00 4.68
CA ALA A 167 -1.44 -10.61 3.37
C ALA A 167 -0.30 -9.90 2.62
N ALA A 168 -0.27 -8.57 2.62
CA ALA A 168 0.82 -7.79 2.03
C ALA A 168 2.16 -8.06 2.75
N SER A 169 2.15 -8.17 4.08
CA SER A 169 3.34 -8.55 4.86
C SER A 169 3.83 -9.95 4.50
N ALA A 170 2.93 -10.93 4.43
CA ALA A 170 3.26 -12.30 4.05
C ALA A 170 3.86 -12.35 2.63
N PHE A 171 3.27 -11.63 1.68
CA PHE A 171 3.80 -11.51 0.32
C PHE A 171 5.22 -10.96 0.33
N GLY A 172 5.44 -9.85 1.07
CA GLY A 172 6.77 -9.23 1.20
C GLY A 172 7.81 -10.17 1.81
N LYS A 173 7.44 -10.94 2.82
CA LYS A 173 8.33 -11.92 3.48
C LYS A 173 8.70 -13.09 2.56
N LEU A 174 7.74 -13.61 1.81
CA LEU A 174 7.94 -14.80 0.97
C LEU A 174 8.65 -14.48 -0.34
N THR A 175 8.39 -13.29 -0.90
CA THR A 175 8.91 -12.93 -2.23
C THR A 175 10.08 -11.96 -2.19
N GLY A 176 10.27 -11.26 -1.08
CA GLY A 176 11.21 -10.11 -0.99
C GLY A 176 10.74 -8.87 -1.76
N ARG A 177 9.54 -8.90 -2.36
CA ARG A 177 8.97 -7.83 -3.19
C ARG A 177 7.84 -7.13 -2.44
N PRO A 178 7.67 -5.81 -2.57
CA PRO A 178 6.55 -5.13 -1.94
C PRO A 178 5.21 -5.50 -2.60
N ALA A 179 4.16 -5.51 -1.77
CA ALA A 179 2.78 -5.49 -2.20
C ALA A 179 2.07 -4.30 -1.55
N ALA A 180 0.92 -3.91 -2.09
CA ALA A 180 0.12 -2.85 -1.51
C ALA A 180 -1.05 -3.40 -0.68
N CYS A 181 -1.43 -2.68 0.39
CA CYS A 181 -2.69 -2.86 1.07
C CYS A 181 -3.50 -1.56 1.06
N LEU A 182 -4.81 -1.69 0.87
CA LEU A 182 -5.74 -0.59 0.64
C LEU A 182 -6.87 -0.60 1.67
N ALA A 183 -7.15 0.55 2.27
CA ALA A 183 -8.28 0.76 3.15
C ALA A 183 -8.97 2.11 2.93
N ILE A 184 -10.18 2.26 3.45
CA ILE A 184 -10.91 3.54 3.48
C ILE A 184 -10.39 4.45 4.59
N ALA A 185 -10.87 5.68 4.63
CA ALA A 185 -10.59 6.66 5.68
C ALA A 185 -10.97 6.17 7.09
N GLY A 186 -10.40 6.80 8.09
CA GLY A 186 -10.79 6.60 9.49
C GLY A 186 -10.51 5.19 10.00
N PRO A 187 -11.53 4.49 10.56
CA PRO A 187 -11.35 3.19 11.20
C PRO A 187 -10.90 2.10 10.24
N GLY A 188 -11.24 2.16 8.95
CA GLY A 188 -10.73 1.23 7.96
C GLY A 188 -9.21 1.29 7.85
N SER A 189 -8.64 2.49 7.80
CA SER A 189 -7.18 2.67 7.80
C SER A 189 -6.54 2.21 9.11
N THR A 190 -7.13 2.53 10.27
CA THR A 190 -6.55 2.09 11.56
C THR A 190 -6.55 0.57 11.73
N ASN A 191 -7.49 -0.15 11.11
CA ASN A 191 -7.50 -1.62 11.11
C ASN A 191 -6.28 -2.24 10.40
N LEU A 192 -5.59 -1.50 9.52
CA LEU A 192 -4.36 -1.98 8.90
C LEU A 192 -3.20 -2.10 9.90
N LEU A 193 -3.20 -1.33 10.99
CA LEU A 193 -2.03 -1.13 11.85
C LEU A 193 -1.44 -2.43 12.39
N THR A 194 -2.26 -3.37 12.84
CA THR A 194 -1.75 -4.62 13.44
C THR A 194 -0.86 -5.40 12.47
N GLY A 195 -1.31 -5.60 11.24
CA GLY A 195 -0.51 -6.29 10.23
C GLY A 195 0.66 -5.44 9.70
N LEU A 196 0.54 -4.11 9.73
CA LEU A 196 1.65 -3.23 9.39
C LEU A 196 2.74 -3.22 10.48
N TYR A 197 2.39 -3.31 11.76
CA TYR A 197 3.39 -3.51 12.81
C TYR A 197 4.10 -4.84 12.66
N GLU A 198 3.38 -5.90 12.29
CA GLU A 198 4.00 -7.19 11.97
C GLU A 198 4.97 -7.03 10.79
N ALA A 199 4.57 -6.35 9.71
CA ALA A 199 5.44 -6.06 8.57
C ALA A 199 6.69 -5.26 8.97
N LYS A 200 6.55 -4.20 9.79
CA LYS A 200 7.66 -3.40 10.32
C LYS A 200 8.65 -4.26 11.10
N LEU A 201 8.15 -5.06 12.04
CA LEU A 201 8.98 -5.90 12.91
C LEU A 201 9.66 -7.05 12.14
N ASP A 202 8.99 -7.57 11.12
CA ASP A 202 9.51 -8.63 10.27
C ASP A 202 10.30 -8.13 9.07
N ARG A 203 10.41 -6.79 8.92
CA ARG A 203 11.11 -6.15 7.82
C ARG A 203 10.57 -6.57 6.45
N ALA A 204 9.26 -6.71 6.36
CA ALA A 204 8.55 -6.97 5.11
C ALA A 204 8.24 -5.65 4.38
N PRO A 205 8.60 -5.49 3.10
CA PRO A 205 8.27 -4.29 2.36
C PRO A 205 6.77 -4.27 2.04
N VAL A 206 6.07 -3.23 2.52
CA VAL A 206 4.63 -3.04 2.31
C VAL A 206 4.33 -1.58 1.99
N ILE A 207 3.43 -1.36 1.03
CA ILE A 207 2.88 -0.04 0.73
C ILE A 207 1.45 0.01 1.27
N ALA A 208 1.23 0.78 2.32
CA ALA A 208 -0.09 1.04 2.85
C ALA A 208 -0.72 2.24 2.14
N ILE A 209 -1.94 2.10 1.67
CA ILE A 209 -2.70 3.12 0.98
C ILE A 209 -4.00 3.34 1.73
N SER A 210 -4.17 4.53 2.26
CA SER A 210 -5.35 4.94 2.99
C SER A 210 -6.14 5.97 2.19
N GLY A 211 -7.41 5.70 1.90
CA GLY A 211 -8.32 6.75 1.50
C GLY A 211 -8.46 7.80 2.62
N GLN A 212 -8.83 9.01 2.27
CA GLN A 212 -9.09 10.08 3.23
C GLN A 212 -10.33 10.86 2.81
N VAL A 213 -10.98 11.51 3.76
CA VAL A 213 -12.07 12.43 3.48
C VAL A 213 -11.60 13.57 2.58
N PRO A 214 -12.48 14.25 1.82
CA PRO A 214 -12.09 15.36 0.96
C PRO A 214 -11.35 16.46 1.71
N SER A 215 -10.31 17.03 1.08
CA SER A 215 -9.45 18.07 1.67
C SER A 215 -10.22 19.24 2.29
N PRO A 216 -11.33 19.74 1.71
CA PRO A 216 -12.06 20.87 2.29
C PRO A 216 -12.72 20.60 3.66
N VAL A 217 -12.89 19.34 4.04
CA VAL A 217 -13.52 18.95 5.32
C VAL A 217 -12.52 18.40 6.34
N LEU A 218 -11.25 18.28 5.97
CA LEU A 218 -10.18 17.85 6.89
C LEU A 218 -10.04 18.78 8.09
N GLY A 219 -9.93 18.19 9.28
CA GLY A 219 -9.76 18.94 10.53
C GLY A 219 -11.05 19.61 11.05
N ARG A 220 -12.19 19.37 10.39
CA ARG A 220 -13.49 19.94 10.75
C ARG A 220 -14.39 18.98 11.51
N GLY A 221 -13.86 17.81 11.92
CA GLY A 221 -14.64 16.77 12.60
C GLY A 221 -15.62 16.03 11.69
N ALA A 222 -15.30 15.93 10.39
CA ALA A 222 -16.09 15.17 9.44
C ALA A 222 -16.09 13.67 9.79
N PHE A 223 -17.13 12.97 9.34
CA PHE A 223 -17.21 11.52 9.52
C PHE A 223 -15.96 10.82 8.95
N GLN A 224 -15.30 10.00 9.76
CA GLN A 224 -14.05 9.30 9.43
C GLN A 224 -12.80 10.20 9.24
N ASP A 225 -12.87 11.48 9.60
CA ASP A 225 -11.71 12.37 9.58
C ASP A 225 -10.75 12.04 10.73
N LEU A 226 -9.58 11.49 10.39
CA LEU A 226 -8.47 11.24 11.30
C LEU A 226 -7.18 11.78 10.69
N ASP A 227 -6.27 12.29 11.53
CA ASP A 227 -4.89 12.57 11.10
C ASP A 227 -4.13 11.25 10.87
N LEU A 228 -4.34 10.67 9.69
CA LEU A 228 -3.75 9.39 9.31
C LEU A 228 -2.22 9.46 9.25
N SER A 229 -1.65 10.63 8.94
CA SER A 229 -0.20 10.81 8.95
C SER A 229 0.36 10.69 10.37
N ALA A 230 -0.33 11.24 11.37
CA ALA A 230 0.06 11.07 12.77
C ALA A 230 -0.15 9.64 13.26
N VAL A 231 -1.28 9.02 12.91
CA VAL A 231 -1.62 7.64 13.29
C VAL A 231 -0.59 6.63 12.78
N PHE A 232 -0.09 6.80 11.56
CA PHE A 232 0.86 5.86 10.94
C PHE A 232 2.33 6.21 11.21
N ARG A 233 2.63 7.32 11.89
CA ARG A 233 4.01 7.83 12.09
C ARG A 233 4.96 6.82 12.70
N ASP A 234 4.51 6.03 13.66
CA ASP A 234 5.39 5.02 14.27
C ASP A 234 5.55 3.79 13.38
N VAL A 235 4.46 3.31 12.77
CA VAL A 235 4.51 2.05 12.00
C VAL A 235 5.20 2.22 10.64
N ALA A 236 5.02 3.36 9.98
CA ALA A 236 5.59 3.64 8.67
C ALA A 236 6.99 4.27 8.76
N ALA A 237 7.92 3.78 7.96
CA ALA A 237 9.23 4.41 7.77
C ALA A 237 9.11 5.74 7.00
N TRP A 238 8.04 5.91 6.26
CA TRP A 238 7.72 7.11 5.51
C TRP A 238 6.21 7.22 5.30
N THR A 239 5.67 8.42 5.41
CA THR A 239 4.26 8.72 5.15
C THR A 239 4.14 10.05 4.42
N ALA A 240 3.21 10.13 3.47
CA ALA A 240 2.87 11.36 2.78
C ALA A 240 1.39 11.41 2.42
N THR A 241 0.84 12.63 2.42
CA THR A 241 -0.48 12.91 1.86
C THR A 241 -0.34 13.40 0.42
N VAL A 242 -1.14 12.83 -0.48
CA VAL A 242 -1.18 13.23 -1.88
C VAL A 242 -2.10 14.44 -2.01
N HIS A 243 -1.56 15.56 -2.45
CA HIS A 243 -2.30 16.79 -2.70
C HIS A 243 -2.47 17.02 -4.20
N SER A 244 -3.43 17.86 -4.60
CA SER A 244 -3.69 18.19 -6.02
C SER A 244 -2.45 18.71 -6.76
N GLY A 245 -1.59 19.46 -6.08
CA GLY A 245 -0.35 20.01 -6.65
C GLY A 245 0.89 19.14 -6.48
N SER A 246 0.74 17.90 -5.99
CA SER A 246 1.88 16.99 -5.79
C SER A 246 2.41 16.46 -7.13
N ASP A 247 3.71 16.12 -7.19
CA ASP A 247 4.20 15.21 -8.21
C ASP A 247 3.75 13.78 -7.84
N HIS A 248 2.64 13.35 -8.42
CA HIS A 248 1.97 12.11 -8.07
C HIS A 248 2.81 10.88 -8.40
N GLY A 249 3.52 10.91 -9.54
CA GLY A 249 4.42 9.84 -9.94
C GLY A 249 5.59 9.70 -8.97
N GLU A 250 6.21 10.82 -8.59
CA GLU A 250 7.34 10.82 -7.66
C GLU A 250 6.92 10.38 -6.24
N LEU A 251 5.75 10.80 -5.74
CA LEU A 251 5.25 10.34 -4.44
C LEU A 251 5.04 8.82 -4.41
N ALA A 252 4.44 8.24 -5.45
CA ALA A 252 4.30 6.79 -5.55
C ALA A 252 5.66 6.08 -5.62
N ALA A 253 6.61 6.63 -6.39
CA ALA A 253 7.97 6.10 -6.48
C ALA A 253 8.69 6.16 -5.13
N LEU A 254 8.57 7.27 -4.38
CA LEU A 254 9.13 7.41 -3.03
C LEU A 254 8.52 6.40 -2.06
N ALA A 255 7.20 6.16 -2.11
CA ALA A 255 6.57 5.13 -1.29
C ALA A 255 7.19 3.75 -1.54
N VAL A 256 7.33 3.34 -2.81
CA VAL A 256 7.95 2.05 -3.15
C VAL A 256 9.41 2.03 -2.71
N LYS A 257 10.17 3.09 -2.99
CA LYS A 257 11.57 3.20 -2.60
C LYS A 257 11.75 3.06 -1.09
N HIS A 258 10.97 3.79 -0.29
CA HIS A 258 11.05 3.71 1.17
C HIS A 258 10.66 2.33 1.69
N ALA A 259 9.63 1.68 1.13
CA ALA A 259 9.26 0.32 1.51
C ALA A 259 10.40 -0.67 1.27
N ILE A 260 11.07 -0.60 0.11
CA ILE A 260 12.20 -1.45 -0.25
C ILE A 260 13.41 -1.10 0.61
N ASP A 261 13.75 0.18 0.73
CA ASP A 261 14.97 0.66 1.36
C ASP A 261 14.97 0.46 2.87
N ALA A 262 13.88 0.76 3.53
CA ALA A 262 13.71 0.50 4.96
C ALA A 262 13.41 -0.97 5.25
N ARG A 263 13.03 -1.76 4.23
CA ARG A 263 12.45 -3.10 4.41
C ARG A 263 11.33 -3.03 5.45
N GLY A 264 10.31 -2.27 5.13
CA GLY A 264 9.24 -1.98 6.07
C GLY A 264 8.05 -1.29 5.37
N VAL A 265 7.30 -0.53 6.11
CA VAL A 265 6.06 0.09 5.67
C VAL A 265 6.32 1.49 5.13
N ALA A 266 5.79 1.78 3.94
CA ALA A 266 5.57 3.14 3.45
C ALA A 266 4.07 3.40 3.34
N HIS A 267 3.62 4.62 3.63
CA HIS A 267 2.21 4.98 3.71
C HIS A 267 1.88 6.19 2.85
N LEU A 268 0.81 6.06 2.05
CA LEU A 268 0.20 7.13 1.27
C LEU A 268 -1.22 7.40 1.76
N VAL A 269 -1.53 8.66 2.00
CA VAL A 269 -2.87 9.14 2.31
C VAL A 269 -3.45 9.81 1.07
N LEU A 270 -4.60 9.34 0.61
CA LEU A 270 -5.24 9.77 -0.62
C LEU A 270 -6.58 10.45 -0.34
N PRO A 271 -6.66 11.80 -0.30
CA PRO A 271 -7.95 12.49 -0.25
C PRO A 271 -8.81 12.11 -1.46
N ASP A 272 -10.09 11.89 -1.20
CA ASP A 272 -11.05 11.32 -2.15
C ASP A 272 -11.10 12.12 -3.48
N GLU A 273 -11.22 13.45 -3.39
CA GLU A 273 -11.33 14.30 -4.56
C GLU A 273 -10.04 14.38 -5.41
N VAL A 274 -8.88 14.12 -4.79
CA VAL A 274 -7.60 14.15 -5.50
C VAL A 274 -7.45 12.95 -6.42
N GLN A 275 -7.93 11.78 -5.99
CA GLN A 275 -7.79 10.52 -6.73
C GLN A 275 -8.39 10.57 -8.13
N VAL A 276 -9.48 11.33 -8.29
CA VAL A 276 -10.26 11.42 -9.53
C VAL A 276 -9.91 12.63 -10.39
N GLN A 277 -8.99 13.48 -9.94
CA GLN A 277 -8.56 14.64 -10.73
C GLN A 277 -7.89 14.17 -12.04
N PRO A 278 -8.20 14.81 -13.18
CA PRO A 278 -7.50 14.54 -14.44
C PRO A 278 -6.00 14.79 -14.29
N SER A 279 -5.18 13.92 -14.86
CA SER A 279 -3.73 14.04 -14.81
C SER A 279 -3.04 13.55 -16.07
N ASP A 280 -2.21 14.42 -16.67
CA ASP A 280 -1.34 14.12 -17.80
C ASP A 280 0.08 13.73 -17.34
N ALA A 281 0.34 13.70 -16.03
CA ALA A 281 1.65 13.40 -15.48
C ALA A 281 2.11 12.00 -15.89
N ALA A 282 3.36 11.86 -16.32
CA ALA A 282 3.93 10.56 -16.63
C ALA A 282 4.10 9.73 -15.34
N PRO A 283 3.91 8.39 -15.41
CA PRO A 283 4.25 7.52 -14.28
C PRO A 283 5.75 7.53 -14.08
N ALA A 284 6.19 7.52 -12.82
CA ALA A 284 7.60 7.37 -12.53
C ALA A 284 8.06 5.93 -12.79
N THR A 285 9.33 5.78 -13.15
CA THR A 285 9.95 4.46 -13.42
C THR A 285 11.09 4.19 -12.45
N PRO A 286 11.48 2.92 -12.24
CA PRO A 286 12.59 2.57 -11.34
C PRO A 286 13.97 3.00 -11.86
N VAL A 287 14.08 3.35 -13.15
CA VAL A 287 15.35 3.72 -13.78
C VAL A 287 15.95 4.94 -13.11
N GLY A 288 17.17 4.82 -12.60
CA GLY A 288 17.87 5.90 -11.87
C GLY A 288 17.36 6.16 -10.44
N ARG A 289 16.28 5.47 -9.98
CA ARG A 289 15.69 5.66 -8.65
C ARG A 289 16.01 4.56 -7.66
N LEU A 290 16.22 3.33 -8.12
CA LEU A 290 16.60 2.19 -7.29
C LEU A 290 18.09 1.85 -7.51
N ALA A 291 18.88 1.96 -6.45
CA ALA A 291 20.28 1.56 -6.48
C ALA A 291 20.41 0.03 -6.35
N ARG A 292 21.38 -0.55 -7.03
CA ARG A 292 21.78 -1.94 -6.76
C ARG A 292 22.46 -1.99 -5.39
N ARG A 293 21.89 -2.75 -4.47
CA ARG A 293 22.47 -2.96 -3.13
C ARG A 293 23.34 -4.21 -3.11
N ALA A 294 24.47 -4.17 -3.81
CA ALA A 294 25.50 -5.18 -3.64
C ALA A 294 26.51 -4.65 -2.61
N VAL A 295 26.43 -5.14 -1.38
CA VAL A 295 27.42 -4.84 -0.34
C VAL A 295 28.39 -6.00 -0.29
N ARG A 296 29.69 -5.72 -0.46
CA ARG A 296 30.75 -6.72 -0.26
C ARG A 296 31.27 -6.63 1.17
N PRO A 297 31.68 -7.75 1.78
CA PRO A 297 32.34 -7.71 3.07
C PRO A 297 33.68 -6.99 2.97
N ASP A 298 34.09 -6.39 4.06
CA ASP A 298 35.45 -5.92 4.25
C ASP A 298 36.44 -7.08 4.10
N VAL A 299 37.53 -6.87 3.35
CA VAL A 299 38.50 -7.94 3.00
C VAL A 299 39.17 -8.50 4.25
N ASP A 300 39.58 -7.63 5.18
CA ASP A 300 40.25 -8.05 6.41
C ASP A 300 39.27 -8.77 7.35
N ALA A 301 37.99 -8.33 7.40
CA ALA A 301 36.97 -9.02 8.16
C ALA A 301 36.68 -10.42 7.59
N LEU A 302 36.68 -10.55 6.26
CA LEU A 302 36.57 -11.86 5.61
C LEU A 302 37.76 -12.78 5.93
N ALA A 303 38.98 -12.27 5.87
CA ALA A 303 40.18 -13.04 6.23
C ALA A 303 40.10 -13.55 7.68
N ARG A 304 39.79 -12.65 8.63
CA ARG A 304 39.57 -13.06 10.05
C ARG A 304 38.49 -14.10 10.23
N ALA A 305 37.40 -14.02 9.46
CA ALA A 305 36.32 -15.00 9.49
C ALA A 305 36.80 -16.37 8.98
N VAL A 306 37.59 -16.40 7.90
CA VAL A 306 38.18 -17.63 7.36
C VAL A 306 39.12 -18.26 8.39
N ASP A 307 40.01 -17.48 9.01
CA ASP A 307 40.93 -17.96 10.05
C ASP A 307 40.16 -18.57 11.25
N LEU A 308 39.09 -17.90 11.70
CA LEU A 308 38.26 -18.39 12.81
C LEU A 308 37.57 -19.70 12.45
N ILE A 309 37.03 -19.82 11.22
CA ILE A 309 36.40 -21.06 10.73
C ILE A 309 37.47 -22.16 10.61
N GLY A 310 38.65 -21.87 10.09
CA GLY A 310 39.74 -22.83 9.94
C GLY A 310 40.29 -23.37 11.28
N ALA A 311 40.23 -22.60 12.34
CA ALA A 311 40.61 -22.99 13.69
C ALA A 311 39.53 -23.76 14.43
N ALA A 312 38.24 -23.64 14.04
CA ALA A 312 37.14 -24.27 14.73
C ALA A 312 37.09 -25.79 14.46
N ARG A 313 36.84 -26.56 15.53
CA ARG A 313 36.69 -28.02 15.43
C ARG A 313 35.23 -28.46 15.47
N ARG A 314 34.35 -27.66 16.05
CA ARG A 314 32.92 -27.90 16.20
C ARG A 314 32.13 -26.64 15.86
N PRO A 315 32.23 -26.11 14.62
CA PRO A 315 31.45 -24.96 14.23
C PRO A 315 29.96 -25.31 14.12
N VAL A 316 29.10 -24.37 14.50
CA VAL A 316 27.63 -24.47 14.31
C VAL A 316 27.14 -23.24 13.57
N ILE A 317 26.28 -23.46 12.58
CA ILE A 317 25.64 -22.39 11.81
C ILE A 317 24.28 -22.09 12.44
N ILE A 318 24.00 -20.81 12.71
CA ILE A 318 22.68 -20.33 13.12
C ILE A 318 22.10 -19.51 11.98
N ALA A 319 21.10 -20.05 11.29
CA ALA A 319 20.47 -19.44 10.11
C ALA A 319 19.19 -18.72 10.51
N GLY A 320 19.12 -17.41 10.22
CA GLY A 320 17.92 -16.60 10.36
C GLY A 320 17.21 -16.34 9.04
N HIS A 321 16.09 -15.63 9.10
CA HIS A 321 15.30 -15.28 7.90
C HIS A 321 16.11 -14.51 6.84
N GLY A 322 17.07 -13.69 7.25
CA GLY A 322 17.94 -12.98 6.32
C GLY A 322 18.84 -13.87 5.45
N ALA A 323 18.94 -15.17 5.77
CA ALA A 323 19.71 -16.13 4.97
C ALA A 323 18.95 -16.73 3.78
N TYR A 324 17.65 -16.41 3.59
CA TYR A 324 16.84 -17.01 2.51
C TYR A 324 17.41 -16.79 1.12
N SER A 325 17.89 -15.59 0.81
CA SER A 325 18.48 -15.29 -0.49
C SER A 325 19.81 -16.03 -0.76
N GLY A 326 20.52 -16.41 0.32
CA GLY A 326 21.78 -17.14 0.26
C GLY A 326 21.66 -18.61 0.66
N ARG A 327 20.47 -19.22 0.63
CA ARG A 327 20.21 -20.58 1.10
C ARG A 327 21.17 -21.61 0.52
N SER A 328 21.37 -21.61 -0.80
CA SER A 328 22.23 -22.59 -1.46
C SER A 328 23.70 -22.47 -1.02
N ALA A 329 24.19 -21.24 -0.88
CA ALA A 329 25.54 -20.98 -0.40
C ALA A 329 25.70 -21.38 1.10
N LEU A 330 24.68 -21.14 1.91
CA LEU A 330 24.66 -21.54 3.31
C LEU A 330 24.72 -23.07 3.46
N VAL A 331 23.92 -23.80 2.70
CA VAL A 331 23.92 -25.28 2.70
C VAL A 331 25.26 -25.82 2.24
N ALA A 332 25.81 -25.28 1.14
CA ALA A 332 27.12 -25.69 0.65
C ALA A 332 28.25 -25.42 1.68
N LEU A 333 28.17 -24.29 2.40
CA LEU A 333 29.11 -24.00 3.49
C LEU A 333 28.97 -25.02 4.63
N ALA A 334 27.73 -25.33 5.02
CA ALA A 334 27.45 -26.31 6.07
C ALA A 334 28.01 -27.69 5.72
N GLU A 335 27.79 -28.16 4.49
CA GLU A 335 28.31 -29.44 3.97
C GLU A 335 29.83 -29.46 3.92
N ARG A 336 30.47 -28.38 3.42
CA ARG A 336 31.93 -28.26 3.37
C ARG A 336 32.58 -28.32 4.76
N LEU A 337 31.92 -27.75 5.77
CA LEU A 337 32.45 -27.70 7.14
C LEU A 337 32.00 -28.90 7.98
N GLY A 338 31.04 -29.71 7.53
CA GLY A 338 30.35 -30.68 8.37
C GLY A 338 29.62 -30.02 9.55
N ALA A 339 29.20 -28.76 9.40
CA ALA A 339 28.66 -27.97 10.47
C ALA A 339 27.12 -28.11 10.57
N PRO A 340 26.57 -28.48 11.73
CA PRO A 340 25.12 -28.49 11.94
C PRO A 340 24.52 -27.08 11.74
N VAL A 341 23.30 -27.05 11.18
CA VAL A 341 22.56 -25.80 10.95
C VAL A 341 21.33 -25.77 11.84
N ALA A 342 21.34 -24.90 12.84
CA ALA A 342 20.15 -24.54 13.62
C ALA A 342 19.48 -23.32 12.98
N THR A 343 18.16 -23.35 12.83
CA THR A 343 17.40 -22.22 12.28
C THR A 343 16.77 -21.40 13.42
N THR A 344 16.59 -20.09 13.17
CA THR A 344 15.67 -19.33 14.03
C THR A 344 14.23 -19.73 13.73
N PHE A 345 13.28 -19.39 14.62
CA PHE A 345 11.87 -19.72 14.43
C PHE A 345 11.31 -19.22 13.08
N LYS A 346 11.65 -17.99 12.67
CA LYS A 346 11.26 -17.41 11.37
C LYS A 346 11.95 -18.04 10.17
N ALA A 347 13.03 -18.76 10.37
CA ALA A 347 13.80 -19.43 9.32
C ALA A 347 13.52 -20.93 9.26
N LYS A 348 12.55 -21.44 10.02
CA LYS A 348 12.15 -22.84 9.92
C LYS A 348 11.80 -23.19 8.47
N GLY A 349 12.34 -24.32 7.97
CA GLY A 349 12.19 -24.74 6.57
C GLY A 349 13.25 -24.16 5.61
N LEU A 350 14.12 -23.25 6.08
CA LEU A 350 15.28 -22.80 5.28
C LEU A 350 16.20 -23.99 4.92
N VAL A 351 16.48 -24.84 5.90
CA VAL A 351 17.13 -26.13 5.70
C VAL A 351 16.08 -27.21 5.97
N PRO A 352 15.88 -28.20 5.08
CA PRO A 352 14.91 -29.26 5.28
C PRO A 352 15.18 -30.04 6.56
N ASP A 353 14.13 -30.42 7.29
CA ASP A 353 14.27 -31.15 8.55
C ASP A 353 14.97 -32.51 8.38
N HIS A 354 14.92 -33.11 7.18
CA HIS A 354 15.59 -34.36 6.85
C HIS A 354 17.04 -34.20 6.35
N HIS A 355 17.53 -32.96 6.26
CA HIS A 355 18.93 -32.72 5.86
C HIS A 355 19.88 -33.28 6.94
N PRO A 356 20.93 -34.03 6.59
CA PRO A 356 21.83 -34.64 7.57
C PRO A 356 22.45 -33.69 8.60
N LEU A 357 22.61 -32.41 8.19
CA LEU A 357 23.14 -31.36 9.06
C LEU A 357 22.03 -30.48 9.65
N GLY A 358 20.77 -30.78 9.45
CA GLY A 358 19.63 -30.06 10.02
C GLY A 358 19.54 -30.29 11.54
N ALA A 359 19.72 -29.23 12.34
CA ALA A 359 19.72 -29.29 13.80
C ALA A 359 18.38 -28.83 14.45
N GLY A 360 17.40 -28.47 13.61
CA GLY A 360 16.10 -27.97 14.07
C GLY A 360 16.13 -26.48 14.45
N VAL A 361 15.17 -26.05 15.26
CA VAL A 361 14.97 -24.64 15.62
C VAL A 361 15.70 -24.33 16.93
N LEU A 362 16.47 -23.22 16.94
CA LEU A 362 17.10 -22.67 18.13
C LEU A 362 16.17 -21.66 18.82
N GLY A 363 16.13 -21.66 20.13
CA GLY A 363 15.45 -20.67 20.95
C GLY A 363 14.50 -21.26 21.99
N ARG A 364 13.74 -20.39 22.67
CA ARG A 364 12.84 -20.79 23.76
C ARG A 364 11.81 -21.86 23.39
N SER A 365 11.31 -21.80 22.15
CA SER A 365 10.38 -22.75 21.55
C SER A 365 11.09 -23.68 20.58
N GLY A 366 12.38 -23.81 20.68
CA GLY A 366 13.20 -24.61 19.81
C GLY A 366 13.39 -26.05 20.31
N THR A 367 14.31 -26.77 19.65
CA THR A 367 14.65 -28.14 20.00
C THR A 367 15.80 -28.20 20.98
N PRO A 368 15.81 -29.16 21.93
CA PRO A 368 16.95 -29.39 22.82
C PRO A 368 18.25 -29.63 22.06
N VAL A 369 18.18 -30.32 20.91
CA VAL A 369 19.32 -30.64 20.05
C VAL A 369 20.01 -29.37 19.54
N ALA A 370 19.23 -28.39 19.04
CA ALA A 370 19.78 -27.12 18.54
C ALA A 370 20.51 -26.37 19.67
N SER A 371 19.92 -26.32 20.85
CA SER A 371 20.53 -25.69 22.03
C SER A 371 21.79 -26.44 22.50
N TRP A 372 21.76 -27.77 22.51
CA TRP A 372 22.90 -28.59 22.88
C TRP A 372 24.07 -28.38 21.89
N LEU A 373 23.83 -28.45 20.58
CA LEU A 373 24.86 -28.21 19.55
C LEU A 373 25.46 -26.80 19.66
N MET A 374 24.63 -25.79 19.90
CA MET A 374 25.13 -24.43 20.13
C MET A 374 26.03 -24.37 21.38
N ASN A 375 25.65 -25.02 22.47
CA ASN A 375 26.44 -25.01 23.71
C ASN A 375 27.76 -25.78 23.59
N GLU A 376 27.77 -26.88 22.84
CA GLU A 376 28.99 -27.69 22.58
C GLU A 376 29.90 -27.10 21.49
N SER A 377 29.43 -26.13 20.72
CA SER A 377 30.24 -25.52 19.67
C SER A 377 31.42 -24.73 20.22
N ASP A 378 32.48 -24.62 19.44
CA ASP A 378 33.63 -23.73 19.69
C ASP A 378 33.62 -22.45 18.87
N ALA A 379 32.77 -22.40 17.81
CA ALA A 379 32.52 -21.20 17.04
C ALA A 379 31.09 -21.20 16.50
N LEU A 380 30.49 -20.02 16.39
CA LEU A 380 29.17 -19.81 15.81
C LEU A 380 29.27 -18.98 14.53
N ILE A 381 28.62 -19.46 13.45
CA ILE A 381 28.43 -18.73 12.20
C ILE A 381 26.97 -18.32 12.12
N VAL A 382 26.68 -17.04 12.39
CA VAL A 382 25.32 -16.50 12.48
C VAL A 382 24.98 -15.77 11.19
N VAL A 383 24.07 -16.34 10.40
CA VAL A 383 23.72 -15.82 9.06
C VAL A 383 22.30 -15.29 9.07
N GLY A 384 22.14 -13.99 8.90
CA GLY A 384 20.83 -13.34 8.79
C GLY A 384 19.90 -13.56 9.98
N ALA A 385 20.45 -13.79 11.17
CA ALA A 385 19.69 -14.05 12.40
C ALA A 385 19.84 -12.89 13.38
N SER A 386 18.73 -12.51 14.03
CA SER A 386 18.74 -11.53 15.10
C SER A 386 19.20 -12.17 16.42
N PHE A 387 19.90 -11.39 17.23
CA PHE A 387 20.30 -11.78 18.60
C PHE A 387 19.19 -11.50 19.61
N SER A 388 17.94 -11.82 19.26
CA SER A 388 16.82 -11.65 20.17
C SER A 388 16.92 -12.60 21.36
N ASN A 389 16.33 -12.22 22.49
CA ASN A 389 16.23 -13.08 23.67
C ASN A 389 15.42 -14.36 23.42
N HIS A 390 14.56 -14.37 22.39
CA HIS A 390 13.83 -15.57 21.96
C HIS A 390 14.72 -16.58 21.25
N THR A 391 15.68 -16.11 20.44
CA THR A 391 16.64 -16.97 19.75
C THR A 391 17.72 -17.46 20.72
N GLY A 392 18.15 -16.65 21.66
CA GLY A 392 19.07 -17.01 22.72
C GLY A 392 20.46 -17.44 22.23
N VAL A 393 21.01 -16.73 21.23
CA VAL A 393 22.35 -17.00 20.69
C VAL A 393 23.40 -16.82 21.79
N ALA A 394 24.31 -17.77 21.96
CA ALA A 394 25.35 -17.76 22.97
C ALA A 394 26.45 -16.72 22.63
N THR A 395 26.26 -15.48 23.07
CA THR A 395 27.12 -14.34 22.75
C THR A 395 28.51 -14.37 23.40
N TYR A 396 28.75 -15.27 24.33
CA TYR A 396 30.06 -15.47 24.97
C TYR A 396 31.04 -16.31 24.14
N LYS A 397 30.57 -16.90 23.02
CA LYS A 397 31.40 -17.70 22.10
C LYS A 397 32.03 -16.86 21.03
N PRO A 398 33.08 -17.32 20.31
CA PRO A 398 33.52 -16.72 19.07
C PRO A 398 32.40 -16.75 18.03
N ILE A 399 32.10 -15.57 17.45
CA ILE A 399 30.98 -15.42 16.50
C ILE A 399 31.46 -14.76 15.22
N ILE A 400 31.09 -15.36 14.09
CA ILE A 400 31.09 -14.72 12.77
C ILE A 400 29.65 -14.35 12.46
N GLN A 401 29.37 -13.06 12.30
CA GLN A 401 28.04 -12.59 11.92
C GLN A 401 28.03 -12.16 10.45
N ILE A 402 27.13 -12.73 9.68
CA ILE A 402 26.84 -12.36 8.27
C ILE A 402 25.43 -11.78 8.23
N ASP A 403 25.32 -10.48 7.98
CA ASP A 403 24.02 -9.77 7.96
C ASP A 403 24.03 -8.65 6.94
N MET A 404 22.88 -8.32 6.37
CA MET A 404 22.71 -7.20 5.45
C MET A 404 22.48 -5.86 6.18
N THR A 405 22.34 -5.86 7.50
CA THR A 405 22.11 -4.65 8.28
C THR A 405 23.41 -4.13 8.87
N ILE A 406 23.63 -2.82 8.72
CA ILE A 406 24.80 -2.11 9.29
C ILE A 406 24.69 -1.98 10.82
N ARG A 407 23.49 -2.17 11.39
CA ARG A 407 23.30 -2.09 12.84
C ARG A 407 23.83 -3.36 13.50
N PRO A 408 24.72 -3.25 14.52
CA PRO A 408 25.12 -4.40 15.31
C PRO A 408 23.85 -5.01 15.94
N SER A 409 23.47 -6.20 15.53
CA SER A 409 22.34 -6.92 16.12
C SER A 409 22.72 -7.58 17.45
N ALA A 410 24.01 -7.69 17.74
CA ALA A 410 24.49 -7.99 19.09
C ALA A 410 24.35 -6.70 19.91
N GLY A 411 23.40 -6.66 20.85
CA GLY A 411 23.35 -5.62 21.86
C GLY A 411 24.76 -5.46 22.47
N SER A 412 25.07 -4.37 23.15
CA SER A 412 26.32 -3.84 23.67
C SER A 412 27.44 -4.81 24.15
N THR A 413 27.34 -6.08 23.87
CA THR A 413 28.34 -7.12 24.14
C THR A 413 29.37 -7.16 23.03
N ARG A 414 30.64 -6.99 23.38
CA ARG A 414 31.79 -7.03 22.46
C ARG A 414 31.77 -8.29 21.59
N SER A 415 31.30 -8.14 20.33
CA SER A 415 31.52 -9.17 19.31
C SER A 415 32.97 -9.03 18.80
N ARG A 416 33.75 -10.07 18.90
CA ARG A 416 35.03 -10.14 18.20
C ARG A 416 34.73 -10.48 16.74
N SER A 417 34.83 -9.49 15.87
CA SER A 417 34.66 -9.51 14.42
C SER A 417 33.22 -9.64 13.88
N ALA A 418 32.66 -8.51 13.43
CA ALA A 418 31.46 -8.48 12.58
C ALA A 418 31.89 -8.25 11.13
N SER A 419 31.42 -9.08 10.19
CA SER A 419 31.49 -8.79 8.76
C SER A 419 30.08 -8.64 8.22
N SER A 420 29.78 -7.51 7.58
CA SER A 420 28.55 -7.35 6.81
C SER A 420 28.78 -7.82 5.39
N ALA A 421 28.11 -8.88 4.97
CA ALA A 421 28.14 -9.38 3.62
C ALA A 421 26.72 -9.71 3.13
N THR A 422 26.42 -9.33 1.90
CA THR A 422 25.21 -9.77 1.21
C THR A 422 25.50 -11.15 0.60
N PRO A 423 24.66 -12.19 0.80
CA PRO A 423 24.79 -13.42 0.03
C PRO A 423 24.49 -13.11 -1.45
N THR A 424 25.36 -13.45 -2.33
CA THR A 424 25.16 -13.46 -3.80
C THR A 424 24.35 -14.66 -4.22
#